data_68bf5019a39ec93e9b7638b4cc729877
#
_entry.id   68bf5019a39ec93e9b7638b4cc729877
#
_cell.length_a   1.000
_cell.length_b   1.000
_cell.length_c   1.000
_cell.angle_alpha   90.00
_cell.angle_beta   90.00
_cell.angle_gamma   90.00
#
_symmetry.space_group_name_H-M   'P 1'
#
loop_
_entity.id
_entity.type
_entity.pdbx_description
1 polymer ?
#
loop_
_entity_poly.entity_id
_entity_poly.type
_entity_poly.pdbx_seq_one_letter_code
_entity_poly.pdbx_strand_id
1 'polypeptide(L)'
;MSKIYKGTLGLIGNTPLVEVANIEKELGLEATILVKLEYFNPAGSVKDRIAKAMIEDAEAKGLLKEGSVIIEPTSGNTGIGLAAIAAAKGYRIILTMPETMSVERRNILKAYGAELVLTEGAKGMKGAIAKAEELVKEIPGGFIPGQFVNPANPAIHKATTGPEIWNDTDGNVDIFIAGVGTGGTVTGTGEYLKEKNPAIKVVALEPKDSPVLSEGHAGAHKIQGIGAGIVPDTLNTNVYDEVFTAPNEKAFETAKLLARKEGISVGISSGAALYGAIELAKRPENKGKVIVALLPDSGDRYYSTPLFTE
;
A
#
# COMPACT_ATOMS: atom_id res chain seq x y z
N MET A 1 14.13 19.62 -21.58
CA MET A 1 13.52 20.07 -20.34
C MET A 1 14.41 19.69 -19.16
N SER A 2 14.54 20.57 -18.17
CA SER A 2 15.31 20.27 -16.96
C SER A 2 14.64 19.13 -16.19
N LYS A 3 15.44 18.15 -15.70
CA LYS A 3 14.99 17.05 -14.86
C LYS A 3 15.26 17.31 -13.37
N ILE A 4 15.42 18.57 -12.99
CA ILE A 4 15.65 18.97 -11.60
C ILE A 4 14.31 19.17 -10.91
N TYR A 5 14.04 18.37 -9.87
CA TYR A 5 12.84 18.50 -9.05
C TYR A 5 13.06 19.48 -7.90
N LYS A 6 12.04 20.27 -7.59
CA LYS A 6 12.04 21.18 -6.42
C LYS A 6 11.42 20.43 -5.22
N GLY A 7 12.24 19.63 -4.53
CA GLY A 7 11.81 18.86 -3.39
C GLY A 7 11.22 17.48 -3.75
N THR A 8 10.91 16.71 -2.73
CA THR A 8 10.54 15.29 -2.83
C THR A 8 9.12 15.05 -3.35
N LEU A 9 8.21 16.03 -3.19
CA LEU A 9 6.80 15.84 -3.55
C LEU A 9 6.59 15.56 -5.04
N GLY A 10 7.45 16.10 -5.91
CA GLY A 10 7.42 15.87 -7.35
C GLY A 10 7.91 14.48 -7.78
N LEU A 11 8.52 13.72 -6.87
CA LEU A 11 9.06 12.38 -7.15
C LEU A 11 8.04 11.27 -6.88
N ILE A 12 6.92 11.60 -6.23
CA ILE A 12 5.90 10.61 -5.86
C ILE A 12 5.12 10.18 -7.11
N GLY A 13 4.94 8.88 -7.27
CA GLY A 13 4.28 8.30 -8.43
C GLY A 13 5.24 8.02 -9.60
N ASN A 14 4.69 7.77 -10.77
CA ASN A 14 5.42 7.38 -11.98
C ASN A 14 6.39 6.20 -11.71
N THR A 15 5.94 5.25 -10.91
CA THR A 15 6.70 4.06 -10.54
C THR A 15 6.78 3.10 -11.72
N PRO A 16 7.89 2.34 -11.87
CA PRO A 16 8.07 1.47 -13.02
C PRO A 16 7.19 0.21 -12.96
N LEU A 17 6.84 -0.29 -14.16
CA LEU A 17 6.40 -1.66 -14.38
C LEU A 17 7.60 -2.50 -14.82
N VAL A 18 7.72 -3.72 -14.28
CA VAL A 18 8.77 -4.67 -14.65
C VAL A 18 8.15 -6.03 -14.95
N GLU A 19 8.51 -6.64 -16.07
CA GLU A 19 8.15 -8.01 -16.42
C GLU A 19 9.01 -9.00 -15.62
N VAL A 20 8.39 -10.01 -15.04
CA VAL A 20 9.11 -11.04 -14.27
C VAL A 20 9.43 -12.25 -15.15
N ALA A 21 10.14 -11.99 -16.25
CA ALA A 21 10.41 -12.94 -17.34
C ALA A 21 11.16 -14.22 -16.88
N ASN A 22 12.07 -14.11 -15.89
CA ASN A 22 12.77 -15.28 -15.38
C ASN A 22 11.84 -16.20 -14.59
N ILE A 23 10.92 -15.63 -13.81
CA ILE A 23 9.90 -16.38 -13.07
C ILE A 23 8.92 -17.04 -14.04
N GLU A 24 8.44 -16.29 -15.04
CA GLU A 24 7.54 -16.82 -16.09
C GLU A 24 8.16 -18.03 -16.78
N LYS A 25 9.41 -17.91 -17.20
CA LYS A 25 10.17 -19.00 -17.86
C LYS A 25 10.36 -20.21 -16.95
N GLU A 26 10.77 -19.98 -15.70
CA GLU A 26 11.02 -21.07 -14.74
C GLU A 26 9.75 -21.87 -14.41
N LEU A 27 8.63 -21.16 -14.28
CA LEU A 27 7.34 -21.77 -13.94
C LEU A 27 6.54 -22.20 -15.17
N GLY A 28 7.04 -21.97 -16.39
CA GLY A 28 6.36 -22.30 -17.63
C GLY A 28 5.03 -21.58 -17.82
N LEU A 29 4.96 -20.32 -17.37
CA LEU A 29 3.74 -19.51 -17.47
C LEU A 29 3.53 -19.03 -18.92
N GLU A 30 2.29 -19.08 -19.37
CA GLU A 30 1.89 -18.61 -20.71
C GLU A 30 1.18 -17.24 -20.66
N ALA A 31 1.10 -16.62 -19.49
CA ALA A 31 0.67 -15.25 -19.25
C ALA A 31 1.87 -14.36 -18.95
N THR A 32 1.78 -13.07 -19.24
CA THR A 32 2.78 -12.07 -18.86
C THR A 32 2.44 -11.47 -17.51
N ILE A 33 3.40 -11.43 -16.59
CA ILE A 33 3.24 -10.80 -15.28
C ILE A 33 4.09 -9.55 -15.20
N LEU A 34 3.44 -8.40 -15.01
CA LEU A 34 4.06 -7.11 -14.78
C LEU A 34 3.90 -6.73 -13.30
N VAL A 35 4.98 -6.31 -12.67
CA VAL A 35 4.97 -5.85 -11.28
C VAL A 35 5.18 -4.34 -11.21
N LYS A 36 4.26 -3.64 -10.54
CA LYS A 36 4.35 -2.20 -10.28
C LYS A 36 5.11 -1.96 -9.00
N LEU A 37 6.33 -1.44 -9.11
CA LEU A 37 7.29 -1.32 -7.99
C LEU A 37 7.10 0.00 -7.23
N GLU A 38 6.23 0.00 -6.23
CA GLU A 38 5.88 1.18 -5.45
C GLU A 38 6.97 1.63 -4.47
N TYR A 39 8.00 0.82 -4.22
CA TYR A 39 9.15 1.25 -3.42
C TYR A 39 10.03 2.31 -4.10
N PHE A 40 9.81 2.60 -5.38
CA PHE A 40 10.45 3.73 -6.07
C PHE A 40 9.89 5.09 -5.63
N ASN A 41 8.79 5.14 -4.90
CA ASN A 41 8.38 6.37 -4.23
C ASN A 41 9.45 6.80 -3.21
N PRO A 42 9.65 8.12 -2.96
CA PRO A 42 10.75 8.65 -2.14
C PRO A 42 10.81 8.11 -0.72
N ALA A 43 9.67 7.93 -0.05
CA ALA A 43 9.60 7.33 1.27
C ALA A 43 9.45 5.80 1.21
N GLY A 44 9.53 5.18 0.03
CA GLY A 44 9.71 3.76 -0.22
C GLY A 44 8.44 2.92 -0.23
N SER A 45 7.24 3.50 -0.41
CA SER A 45 6.03 2.70 -0.53
C SER A 45 4.91 3.38 -1.31
N VAL A 46 3.90 2.57 -1.65
CA VAL A 46 2.63 3.04 -2.25
C VAL A 46 1.92 4.11 -1.40
N LYS A 47 2.17 4.13 -0.10
CA LYS A 47 1.51 5.05 0.85
C LYS A 47 1.98 6.49 0.72
N ASP A 48 3.09 6.75 0.06
CA ASP A 48 3.52 8.11 -0.27
C ASP A 48 2.46 8.85 -1.07
N ARG A 49 1.77 8.14 -1.98
CA ARG A 49 0.69 8.69 -2.80
C ARG A 49 -0.47 9.20 -1.95
N ILE A 50 -0.99 8.35 -1.06
CA ILE A 50 -2.12 8.74 -0.22
C ILE A 50 -1.73 9.76 0.84
N ALA A 51 -0.51 9.70 1.38
CA ALA A 51 -0.01 10.69 2.32
C ALA A 51 -0.01 12.09 1.71
N LYS A 52 0.54 12.23 0.51
CA LYS A 52 0.51 13.50 -0.22
C LYS A 52 -0.93 13.93 -0.50
N ALA A 53 -1.76 13.04 -1.03
CA ALA A 53 -3.13 13.38 -1.43
C ALA A 53 -4.00 13.82 -0.25
N MET A 54 -3.94 13.12 0.88
CA MET A 54 -4.73 13.47 2.07
C MET A 54 -4.31 14.82 2.66
N ILE A 55 -3.00 15.12 2.67
CA ILE A 55 -2.50 16.41 3.15
C ILE A 55 -2.90 17.53 2.19
N GLU A 56 -2.70 17.38 0.89
CA GLU A 56 -3.05 18.40 -0.10
C GLU A 56 -4.57 18.64 -0.20
N ASP A 57 -5.38 17.60 -0.08
CA ASP A 57 -6.84 17.73 0.00
C ASP A 57 -7.28 18.51 1.25
N ALA A 58 -6.66 18.23 2.40
CA ALA A 58 -6.92 18.95 3.64
C ALA A 58 -6.51 20.45 3.55
N GLU A 59 -5.38 20.74 2.91
CA GLU A 59 -4.94 22.11 2.63
C GLU A 59 -5.96 22.85 1.73
N ALA A 60 -6.37 22.20 0.64
CA ALA A 60 -7.35 22.77 -0.30
C ALA A 60 -8.71 23.06 0.36
N LYS A 61 -9.11 22.27 1.34
CA LYS A 61 -10.34 22.43 2.12
C LYS A 61 -10.19 23.39 3.32
N GLY A 62 -8.99 23.92 3.57
CA GLY A 62 -8.70 24.77 4.72
C GLY A 62 -8.72 24.06 6.08
N LEU A 63 -8.70 22.71 6.07
CA LEU A 63 -8.63 21.88 7.28
C LEU A 63 -7.22 21.79 7.84
N LEU A 64 -6.22 21.97 6.99
CA LEU A 64 -4.81 21.97 7.34
C LEU A 64 -4.17 23.25 6.82
N LYS A 65 -3.51 23.99 7.70
CA LYS A 65 -2.87 25.29 7.42
C LYS A 65 -1.59 25.43 8.24
N GLU A 66 -0.84 26.50 8.02
CA GLU A 66 0.34 26.80 8.82
C GLU A 66 0.05 26.73 10.33
N GLY A 67 0.90 26.02 11.06
CA GLY A 67 0.74 25.78 12.50
C GLY A 67 -0.20 24.61 12.85
N SER A 68 -0.89 23.99 11.88
CA SER A 68 -1.66 22.77 12.11
C SER A 68 -0.77 21.59 12.48
N VAL A 69 -1.33 20.61 13.18
CA VAL A 69 -0.64 19.40 13.61
C VAL A 69 -1.34 18.18 13.01
N ILE A 70 -0.59 17.39 12.25
CA ILE A 70 -1.07 16.11 11.70
C ILE A 70 -0.99 15.05 12.79
N ILE A 71 -2.07 14.32 13.02
CA ILE A 71 -2.14 13.24 14.00
C ILE A 71 -2.71 12.01 13.32
N GLU A 72 -2.01 10.87 13.33
CA GLU A 72 -2.52 9.63 12.71
C GLU A 72 -2.19 8.41 13.56
N PRO A 73 -3.17 7.51 13.79
CA PRO A 73 -2.92 6.24 14.45
C PRO A 73 -2.36 5.23 13.45
N THR A 74 -1.05 5.16 13.34
CA THR A 74 -0.39 4.24 12.41
C THR A 74 1.08 4.03 12.75
N SER A 75 1.57 2.83 12.53
CA SER A 75 2.99 2.46 12.63
C SER A 75 3.56 1.95 11.31
N GLY A 76 2.72 1.88 10.28
CA GLY A 76 3.07 1.31 8.99
C GLY A 76 3.55 2.34 7.96
N ASN A 77 3.48 1.93 6.70
CA ASN A 77 3.93 2.74 5.57
C ASN A 77 3.19 4.09 5.45
N THR A 78 1.93 4.16 5.89
CA THR A 78 1.18 5.44 5.91
C THR A 78 1.84 6.44 6.87
N GLY A 79 2.25 6.00 8.06
CA GLY A 79 2.98 6.86 8.99
C GLY A 79 4.30 7.37 8.42
N ILE A 80 5.04 6.51 7.72
CA ILE A 80 6.30 6.89 7.06
C ILE A 80 6.02 7.91 5.95
N GLY A 81 5.03 7.66 5.10
CA GLY A 81 4.64 8.58 4.04
C GLY A 81 4.18 9.94 4.60
N LEU A 82 3.30 9.94 5.61
CA LEU A 82 2.83 11.17 6.26
C LEU A 82 3.99 11.95 6.91
N ALA A 83 4.91 11.26 7.59
CA ALA A 83 6.07 11.90 8.22
C ALA A 83 7.00 12.55 7.17
N ALA A 84 7.24 11.87 6.04
CA ALA A 84 8.04 12.41 4.95
C ALA A 84 7.39 13.65 4.31
N ILE A 85 6.06 13.62 4.07
CA ILE A 85 5.33 14.76 3.52
C ILE A 85 5.27 15.91 4.52
N ALA A 86 5.02 15.63 5.81
CA ALA A 86 5.03 16.64 6.86
C ALA A 86 6.38 17.35 6.96
N ALA A 87 7.49 16.59 6.92
CA ALA A 87 8.83 17.16 6.91
C ALA A 87 9.05 18.06 5.68
N ALA A 88 8.65 17.62 4.49
CA ALA A 88 8.80 18.37 3.25
C ALA A 88 7.96 19.66 3.20
N LYS A 89 6.81 19.69 3.88
CA LYS A 89 5.88 20.83 3.93
C LYS A 89 6.01 21.69 5.20
N GLY A 90 6.81 21.28 6.18
CA GLY A 90 7.01 22.01 7.43
C GLY A 90 5.89 21.83 8.46
N TYR A 91 5.13 20.73 8.39
CA TYR A 91 4.11 20.42 9.41
C TYR A 91 4.68 19.62 10.58
N ARG A 92 4.19 19.94 11.78
CA ARG A 92 4.34 19.07 12.93
C ARG A 92 3.47 17.83 12.75
N ILE A 93 3.99 16.66 13.09
CA ILE A 93 3.27 15.39 13.00
C ILE A 93 3.45 14.55 14.26
N ILE A 94 2.35 13.99 14.76
CA ILE A 94 2.30 13.07 15.89
C ILE A 94 1.70 11.76 15.39
N LEU A 95 2.41 10.65 15.61
CA LEU A 95 1.94 9.31 15.27
C LEU A 95 1.70 8.51 16.54
N THR A 96 0.50 7.98 16.68
CA THR A 96 0.14 7.10 17.80
C THR A 96 0.23 5.64 17.39
N MET A 97 0.84 4.82 18.23
CA MET A 97 1.03 3.40 17.94
C MET A 97 1.24 2.59 19.22
N PRO A 98 0.92 1.27 19.21
CA PRO A 98 1.25 0.41 20.34
C PRO A 98 2.75 0.33 20.58
N GLU A 99 3.15 0.26 21.85
CA GLU A 99 4.56 0.12 22.26
C GLU A 99 5.23 -1.18 21.77
N THR A 100 4.44 -2.14 21.30
CA THR A 100 4.90 -3.40 20.71
C THR A 100 5.45 -3.26 19.28
N MET A 101 5.30 -2.08 18.66
CA MET A 101 5.87 -1.82 17.35
C MET A 101 7.39 -1.87 17.33
N SER A 102 7.96 -2.40 16.24
CA SER A 102 9.40 -2.60 16.12
C SER A 102 10.20 -1.30 16.28
N VAL A 103 11.39 -1.43 16.86
CA VAL A 103 12.31 -0.29 17.07
C VAL A 103 12.71 0.32 15.73
N GLU A 104 12.91 -0.49 14.70
CA GLU A 104 13.28 -0.04 13.34
C GLU A 104 12.22 0.91 12.77
N ARG A 105 10.92 0.55 12.88
CA ARG A 105 9.83 1.41 12.42
C ARG A 105 9.79 2.73 13.18
N ARG A 106 9.95 2.67 14.51
CA ARG A 106 10.00 3.87 15.35
C ARG A 106 11.18 4.78 14.97
N ASN A 107 12.33 4.21 14.68
CA ASN A 107 13.52 4.96 14.28
C ASN A 107 13.34 5.64 12.92
N ILE A 108 12.75 4.97 11.93
CA ILE A 108 12.45 5.59 10.63
C ILE A 108 11.53 6.81 10.81
N LEU A 109 10.47 6.68 11.60
CA LEU A 109 9.52 7.77 11.83
C LEU A 109 10.20 8.97 12.53
N LYS A 110 11.01 8.70 13.55
CA LYS A 110 11.79 9.74 14.23
C LYS A 110 12.80 10.42 13.33
N ALA A 111 13.40 9.70 12.39
CA ALA A 111 14.35 10.27 11.42
C ALA A 111 13.69 11.32 10.51
N TYR A 112 12.39 11.19 10.23
CA TYR A 112 11.60 12.22 9.54
C TYR A 112 11.12 13.35 10.47
N GLY A 113 11.44 13.31 11.76
CA GLY A 113 11.03 14.33 12.73
C GLY A 113 9.63 14.11 13.34
N ALA A 114 9.03 12.94 13.17
CA ALA A 114 7.73 12.64 13.76
C ALA A 114 7.83 12.44 15.27
N GLU A 115 6.86 13.01 15.99
CA GLU A 115 6.65 12.73 17.41
C GLU A 115 5.88 11.42 17.55
N LEU A 116 6.35 10.52 18.42
CA LEU A 116 5.71 9.24 18.64
C LEU A 116 5.04 9.20 20.01
N VAL A 117 3.77 8.87 20.03
CA VAL A 117 3.01 8.60 21.26
C VAL A 117 2.72 7.10 21.32
N LEU A 118 3.44 6.42 22.21
CA LEU A 118 3.27 4.99 22.41
C LEU A 118 2.08 4.72 23.35
N THR A 119 1.24 3.79 22.95
CA THR A 119 0.10 3.33 23.73
C THR A 119 0.33 1.93 24.27
N GLU A 120 -0.40 1.56 25.30
CA GLU A 120 -0.34 0.25 25.95
C GLU A 120 -0.50 -0.88 24.93
N GLY A 121 0.47 -1.78 24.86
CA GLY A 121 0.51 -2.87 23.88
C GLY A 121 -0.72 -3.77 23.89
N ALA A 122 -1.28 -4.05 25.06
CA ALA A 122 -2.49 -4.87 25.22
C ALA A 122 -3.73 -4.29 24.53
N LYS A 123 -3.78 -2.97 24.33
CA LYS A 123 -4.90 -2.29 23.63
C LYS A 123 -4.76 -2.30 22.10
N GLY A 124 -3.59 -2.70 21.58
CA GLY A 124 -3.32 -2.76 20.14
C GLY A 124 -3.65 -1.46 19.41
N MET A 125 -4.07 -1.56 18.16
CA MET A 125 -4.44 -0.38 17.35
C MET A 125 -5.66 0.38 17.87
N LYS A 126 -6.58 -0.28 18.59
CA LYS A 126 -7.72 0.42 19.23
C LYS A 126 -7.24 1.46 20.23
N GLY A 127 -6.20 1.14 21.01
CA GLY A 127 -5.58 2.09 21.94
C GLY A 127 -4.92 3.26 21.22
N ALA A 128 -4.24 3.01 20.11
CA ALA A 128 -3.62 4.05 19.29
C ALA A 128 -4.66 5.00 18.67
N ILE A 129 -5.77 4.46 18.15
CA ILE A 129 -6.88 5.24 17.59
C ILE A 129 -7.49 6.14 18.67
N ALA A 130 -7.85 5.58 19.83
CA ALA A 130 -8.41 6.36 20.94
C ALA A 130 -7.49 7.50 21.38
N LYS A 131 -6.16 7.25 21.39
CA LYS A 131 -5.18 8.28 21.75
C LYS A 131 -5.05 9.37 20.68
N ALA A 132 -5.15 9.03 19.40
CA ALA A 132 -5.17 10.04 18.34
C ALA A 132 -6.42 10.92 18.43
N GLU A 133 -7.58 10.34 18.71
CA GLU A 133 -8.85 11.07 18.91
C GLU A 133 -8.84 11.98 20.14
N GLU A 134 -8.14 11.58 21.20
CA GLU A 134 -7.89 12.42 22.37
C GLU A 134 -7.00 13.62 21.99
N LEU A 135 -5.84 13.35 21.38
CA LEU A 135 -4.87 14.38 21.01
C LEU A 135 -5.44 15.42 20.04
N VAL A 136 -6.26 15.00 19.06
CA VAL A 136 -6.85 15.97 18.13
C VAL A 136 -7.81 16.95 18.80
N LYS A 137 -8.43 16.56 19.92
CA LYS A 137 -9.30 17.45 20.72
C LYS A 137 -8.50 18.37 21.62
N GLU A 138 -7.35 17.95 22.10
CA GLU A 138 -6.49 18.69 23.02
C GLU A 138 -5.57 19.66 22.30
N ILE A 139 -5.12 19.33 21.08
CA ILE A 139 -4.13 20.11 20.36
C ILE A 139 -4.84 21.05 19.36
N PRO A 140 -4.72 22.38 19.53
CA PRO A 140 -5.28 23.35 18.60
C PRO A 140 -4.72 23.14 17.17
N GLY A 141 -5.60 23.07 16.18
CA GLY A 141 -5.21 22.79 14.78
C GLY A 141 -4.84 21.33 14.53
N GLY A 142 -5.15 20.43 15.44
CA GLY A 142 -5.00 18.98 15.25
C GLY A 142 -5.90 18.48 14.11
N PHE A 143 -5.34 17.63 13.24
CA PHE A 143 -6.02 17.04 12.09
C PHE A 143 -5.65 15.57 11.92
N ILE A 144 -6.66 14.71 11.76
CA ILE A 144 -6.49 13.29 11.47
C ILE A 144 -6.77 13.05 9.99
N PRO A 145 -5.78 12.64 9.18
CA PRO A 145 -5.96 12.28 7.77
C PRO A 145 -6.98 11.15 7.55
N GLY A 146 -6.95 10.10 8.37
CA GLY A 146 -7.97 9.05 8.36
C GLY A 146 -7.92 8.14 7.15
N GLN A 147 -6.82 7.40 6.96
CA GLN A 147 -6.57 6.59 5.75
C GLN A 147 -7.67 5.58 5.38
N PHE A 148 -8.46 5.10 6.35
CA PHE A 148 -9.53 4.11 6.12
C PHE A 148 -10.87 4.69 5.71
N VAL A 149 -11.04 6.01 5.84
CA VAL A 149 -12.31 6.72 5.58
C VAL A 149 -12.16 7.90 4.63
N ASN A 150 -10.94 8.36 4.36
CA ASN A 150 -10.68 9.56 3.57
C ASN A 150 -10.78 9.27 2.06
N PRO A 151 -11.70 9.91 1.33
CA PRO A 151 -11.88 9.68 -0.11
C PRO A 151 -10.70 10.13 -0.97
N ALA A 152 -9.80 10.98 -0.46
CA ALA A 152 -8.57 11.34 -1.16
C ALA A 152 -7.65 10.13 -1.39
N ASN A 153 -7.77 9.08 -0.56
CA ASN A 153 -7.02 7.84 -0.70
C ASN A 153 -7.36 7.11 -2.03
N PRO A 154 -8.57 6.61 -2.28
CA PRO A 154 -8.87 5.99 -3.58
C PRO A 154 -8.76 6.99 -4.74
N ALA A 155 -9.09 8.26 -4.52
CA ALA A 155 -9.04 9.28 -5.56
C ALA A 155 -7.63 9.45 -6.17
N ILE A 156 -6.55 9.42 -5.38
CA ILE A 156 -5.19 9.55 -5.91
C ILE A 156 -4.79 8.34 -6.75
N HIS A 157 -5.25 7.14 -6.42
CA HIS A 157 -5.00 5.96 -7.21
C HIS A 157 -5.74 5.99 -8.54
N LYS A 158 -6.96 6.51 -8.56
CA LYS A 158 -7.72 6.75 -9.78
C LYS A 158 -7.07 7.80 -10.68
N ALA A 159 -6.48 8.82 -10.07
CA ALA A 159 -5.82 9.93 -10.77
C ALA A 159 -4.38 9.62 -11.22
N THR A 160 -3.68 8.67 -10.58
CA THR A 160 -2.26 8.44 -10.83
C THR A 160 -1.93 6.97 -11.11
N THR A 161 -2.11 6.08 -10.17
CA THR A 161 -1.74 4.65 -10.30
C THR A 161 -2.44 3.97 -11.48
N GLY A 162 -3.73 4.18 -11.63
CA GLY A 162 -4.52 3.66 -12.76
C GLY A 162 -4.02 4.17 -14.12
N PRO A 163 -3.94 5.49 -14.34
CA PRO A 163 -3.37 6.08 -15.56
C PRO A 163 -1.95 5.60 -15.87
N GLU A 164 -1.06 5.50 -14.86
CA GLU A 164 0.30 4.99 -15.05
C GLU A 164 0.30 3.57 -15.61
N ILE A 165 -0.48 2.65 -15.01
CA ILE A 165 -0.59 1.27 -15.49
C ILE A 165 -1.14 1.23 -16.91
N TRP A 166 -2.20 1.97 -17.18
CA TRP A 166 -2.82 2.01 -18.51
C TRP A 166 -1.86 2.51 -19.59
N ASN A 167 -1.16 3.62 -19.32
CA ASN A 167 -0.25 4.23 -20.27
C ASN A 167 1.02 3.40 -20.46
N ASP A 168 1.60 2.87 -19.40
CA ASP A 168 2.84 2.07 -19.45
C ASP A 168 2.64 0.71 -20.14
N THR A 169 1.40 0.23 -20.22
CA THR A 169 1.03 -1.00 -20.94
C THR A 169 0.44 -0.74 -22.33
N ASP A 170 0.34 0.52 -22.78
CA ASP A 170 -0.41 0.91 -23.98
C ASP A 170 -1.85 0.37 -23.97
N GLY A 171 -2.46 0.29 -22.79
CA GLY A 171 -3.79 -0.27 -22.56
C GLY A 171 -3.86 -1.80 -22.60
N ASN A 172 -2.73 -2.49 -22.73
CA ASN A 172 -2.68 -3.95 -22.76
C ASN A 172 -2.55 -4.52 -21.35
N VAL A 173 -3.63 -4.47 -20.60
CA VAL A 173 -3.78 -5.06 -19.27
C VAL A 173 -5.11 -5.80 -19.20
N ASP A 174 -5.08 -7.07 -18.80
CA ASP A 174 -6.26 -7.93 -18.70
C ASP A 174 -6.70 -8.13 -17.24
N ILE A 175 -5.75 -8.23 -16.32
CA ILE A 175 -6.00 -8.48 -14.90
C ILE A 175 -5.13 -7.55 -14.05
N PHE A 176 -5.75 -6.89 -13.08
CA PHE A 176 -5.06 -6.13 -12.05
C PHE A 176 -5.29 -6.77 -10.69
N ILE A 177 -4.22 -7.03 -9.94
CA ILE A 177 -4.29 -7.59 -8.58
C ILE A 177 -3.53 -6.72 -7.59
N ALA A 178 -4.14 -6.44 -6.45
CA ALA A 178 -3.49 -5.75 -5.33
C ALA A 178 -4.03 -6.21 -3.98
N GLY A 179 -3.19 -6.15 -2.95
CA GLY A 179 -3.56 -6.43 -1.58
C GLY A 179 -4.47 -5.33 -0.98
N VAL A 180 -5.44 -5.74 -0.18
CA VAL A 180 -6.37 -4.85 0.49
C VAL A 180 -5.92 -4.57 1.93
N GLY A 181 -5.34 -3.38 2.13
CA GLY A 181 -5.15 -2.79 3.46
C GLY A 181 -6.26 -1.79 3.73
N THR A 182 -6.15 -0.56 3.21
CA THR A 182 -7.24 0.43 3.21
C THR A 182 -8.21 0.26 2.03
N GLY A 183 -7.85 -0.53 1.03
CA GLY A 183 -8.68 -0.72 -0.17
C GLY A 183 -8.56 0.38 -1.23
N GLY A 184 -7.90 1.49 -0.93
CA GLY A 184 -7.78 2.62 -1.85
C GLY A 184 -7.09 2.28 -3.17
N THR A 185 -6.05 1.46 -3.12
CA THR A 185 -5.32 1.00 -4.32
C THR A 185 -6.23 0.21 -5.26
N VAL A 186 -6.92 -0.80 -4.74
CA VAL A 186 -7.86 -1.63 -5.53
C VAL A 186 -8.99 -0.79 -6.08
N THR A 187 -9.57 0.08 -5.24
CA THR A 187 -10.70 0.94 -5.61
C THR A 187 -10.31 1.91 -6.72
N GLY A 188 -9.37 2.80 -6.47
CA GLY A 188 -9.06 3.86 -7.42
C GLY A 188 -8.45 3.35 -8.72
N THR A 189 -7.50 2.42 -8.63
CA THR A 189 -6.88 1.81 -9.82
C THR A 189 -7.90 0.98 -10.60
N GLY A 190 -8.69 0.16 -9.90
CA GLY A 190 -9.70 -0.68 -10.52
C GLY A 190 -10.79 0.13 -11.22
N GLU A 191 -11.30 1.18 -10.59
CA GLU A 191 -12.29 2.08 -11.21
C GLU A 191 -11.74 2.70 -12.50
N TYR A 192 -10.52 3.24 -12.48
CA TYR A 192 -9.92 3.83 -13.67
C TYR A 192 -9.74 2.81 -14.79
N LEU A 193 -9.19 1.64 -14.48
CA LEU A 193 -8.96 0.60 -15.49
C LEU A 193 -10.27 0.11 -16.11
N LYS A 194 -11.32 -0.10 -15.31
CA LYS A 194 -12.64 -0.50 -15.79
C LYS A 194 -13.36 0.61 -16.58
N GLU A 195 -13.14 1.87 -16.28
CA GLU A 195 -13.61 2.98 -17.10
C GLU A 195 -12.95 2.97 -18.49
N LYS A 196 -11.69 2.56 -18.59
CA LYS A 196 -10.98 2.41 -19.88
C LYS A 196 -11.41 1.17 -20.65
N ASN A 197 -11.51 0.05 -19.95
CA ASN A 197 -11.94 -1.22 -20.52
C ASN A 197 -12.70 -2.05 -19.48
N PRO A 198 -14.04 -2.14 -19.55
CA PRO A 198 -14.85 -2.89 -18.60
C PRO A 198 -14.54 -4.38 -18.51
N ALA A 199 -13.83 -4.96 -19.50
CA ALA A 199 -13.44 -6.36 -19.50
C ALA A 199 -12.22 -6.65 -18.61
N ILE A 200 -11.51 -5.62 -18.14
CA ILE A 200 -10.40 -5.81 -17.21
C ILE A 200 -10.91 -6.40 -15.90
N LYS A 201 -10.30 -7.50 -15.49
CA LYS A 201 -10.59 -8.17 -14.22
C LYS A 201 -9.78 -7.53 -13.10
N VAL A 202 -10.45 -7.11 -12.05
CA VAL A 202 -9.83 -6.59 -10.82
C VAL A 202 -9.92 -7.66 -9.74
N VAL A 203 -8.78 -7.99 -9.14
CA VAL A 203 -8.67 -9.01 -8.08
C VAL A 203 -8.22 -8.34 -6.78
N ALA A 204 -9.05 -8.42 -5.76
CA ALA A 204 -8.73 -8.00 -4.41
C ALA A 204 -8.03 -9.14 -3.68
N LEU A 205 -6.84 -8.88 -3.12
CA LEU A 205 -6.10 -9.89 -2.38
C LEU A 205 -6.19 -9.63 -0.88
N GLU A 206 -6.47 -10.67 -0.11
CA GLU A 206 -6.49 -10.65 1.35
C GLU A 206 -5.70 -11.83 1.94
N PRO A 207 -5.28 -11.77 3.23
CA PRO A 207 -4.66 -12.92 3.89
C PRO A 207 -5.66 -14.07 4.06
N LYS A 208 -5.23 -15.30 3.77
CA LYS A 208 -6.05 -16.51 3.96
C LYS A 208 -6.52 -16.67 5.40
N ASP A 209 -5.69 -16.28 6.38
CA ASP A 209 -6.02 -16.41 7.81
C ASP A 209 -6.89 -15.25 8.33
N SER A 210 -7.19 -14.25 7.49
CA SER A 210 -8.07 -13.12 7.82
C SER A 210 -8.97 -12.76 6.62
N PRO A 211 -9.85 -13.71 6.22
CA PRO A 211 -10.65 -13.61 4.99
C PRO A 211 -11.91 -12.74 5.19
N VAL A 212 -11.71 -11.46 5.49
CA VAL A 212 -12.81 -10.53 5.78
C VAL A 212 -13.71 -10.29 4.57
N LEU A 213 -13.11 -10.18 3.37
CA LEU A 213 -13.86 -9.89 2.15
C LEU A 213 -14.58 -11.12 1.61
N SER A 214 -13.96 -12.29 1.69
CA SER A 214 -14.52 -13.54 1.14
C SER A 214 -15.38 -14.31 2.13
N GLU A 215 -15.06 -14.29 3.45
CA GLU A 215 -15.72 -15.12 4.46
C GLU A 215 -16.33 -14.31 5.62
N GLY A 216 -16.10 -12.99 5.67
CA GLY A 216 -16.72 -12.09 6.65
C GLY A 216 -16.14 -12.15 8.08
N HIS A 217 -14.98 -12.76 8.27
CA HIS A 217 -14.34 -12.81 9.58
C HIS A 217 -12.85 -12.43 9.55
N ALA A 218 -12.38 -11.79 10.62
CA ALA A 218 -10.98 -11.44 10.81
C ALA A 218 -10.23 -12.55 11.57
N GLY A 219 -8.93 -12.64 11.33
CA GLY A 219 -8.03 -13.54 12.04
C GLY A 219 -6.61 -12.98 12.11
N ALA A 220 -5.77 -13.63 12.93
CA ALA A 220 -4.36 -13.26 13.04
C ALA A 220 -3.59 -13.79 11.81
N HIS A 221 -2.78 -12.93 11.20
CA HIS A 221 -1.96 -13.26 10.05
C HIS A 221 -0.60 -12.57 10.11
N LYS A 222 0.34 -12.96 9.22
CA LYS A 222 1.71 -12.44 9.19
C LYS A 222 1.99 -11.54 7.97
N ILE A 223 1.01 -11.27 7.11
CA ILE A 223 1.18 -10.44 5.90
C ILE A 223 0.99 -8.97 6.29
N GLN A 224 2.05 -8.33 6.78
CA GLN A 224 2.01 -6.93 7.20
C GLN A 224 1.60 -6.00 6.05
N GLY A 225 0.80 -4.98 6.37
CA GLY A 225 0.38 -3.92 5.44
C GLY A 225 -0.97 -4.14 4.75
N ILE A 226 -1.53 -5.35 4.83
CA ILE A 226 -2.88 -5.70 4.35
C ILE A 226 -3.67 -6.43 5.44
N GLY A 227 -4.94 -6.72 5.19
CA GLY A 227 -5.77 -7.50 6.11
C GLY A 227 -6.02 -6.78 7.43
N ALA A 228 -6.59 -5.57 7.39
CA ALA A 228 -6.86 -4.74 8.58
C ALA A 228 -7.94 -5.30 9.52
N GLY A 229 -8.56 -6.42 9.17
CA GLY A 229 -9.61 -7.06 9.96
C GLY A 229 -10.99 -6.41 9.85
N ILE A 230 -11.13 -5.47 8.94
CA ILE A 230 -12.39 -4.75 8.62
C ILE A 230 -12.55 -4.60 7.12
N VAL A 231 -13.76 -4.28 6.67
CA VAL A 231 -14.00 -3.74 5.32
C VAL A 231 -13.88 -2.23 5.42
N PRO A 232 -12.85 -1.61 4.80
CA PRO A 232 -12.64 -0.17 4.92
C PRO A 232 -13.68 0.65 4.14
N ASP A 233 -14.02 1.84 4.61
CA ASP A 233 -14.94 2.76 3.88
C ASP A 233 -14.34 3.24 2.54
N THR A 234 -13.01 3.23 2.42
CA THR A 234 -12.28 3.56 1.20
C THR A 234 -12.24 2.41 0.17
N LEU A 235 -12.81 1.25 0.48
CA LEU A 235 -12.95 0.12 -0.44
C LEU A 235 -14.31 0.12 -1.13
N ASN A 236 -14.32 0.30 -2.44
CA ASN A 236 -15.49 0.04 -3.26
C ASN A 236 -15.62 -1.48 -3.52
N THR A 237 -16.51 -2.14 -2.81
CA THR A 237 -16.72 -3.60 -2.91
C THR A 237 -17.32 -4.05 -4.25
N ASN A 238 -17.75 -3.12 -5.09
CA ASN A 238 -18.29 -3.42 -6.43
C ASN A 238 -17.22 -3.33 -7.54
N VAL A 239 -15.98 -2.92 -7.21
CA VAL A 239 -14.94 -2.69 -8.23
C VAL A 239 -14.20 -3.97 -8.59
N TYR A 240 -14.04 -4.89 -7.67
CA TYR A 240 -13.33 -6.15 -7.90
C TYR A 240 -14.29 -7.28 -8.32
N ASP A 241 -13.77 -8.16 -9.14
CA ASP A 241 -14.50 -9.30 -9.72
C ASP A 241 -14.22 -10.61 -8.95
N GLU A 242 -13.12 -10.64 -8.22
CA GLU A 242 -12.67 -11.81 -7.46
C GLU A 242 -11.93 -11.37 -6.19
N VAL A 243 -12.07 -12.16 -5.13
CA VAL A 243 -11.20 -12.09 -3.94
C VAL A 243 -10.25 -13.27 -3.97
N PHE A 244 -8.94 -12.99 -3.89
CA PHE A 244 -7.90 -14.00 -3.81
C PHE A 244 -7.32 -14.04 -2.39
N THR A 245 -7.23 -15.23 -1.80
CA THR A 245 -6.66 -15.40 -0.45
C THR A 245 -5.23 -15.93 -0.52
N ALA A 246 -4.28 -15.21 0.14
CA ALA A 246 -2.87 -15.58 0.16
C ALA A 246 -2.47 -16.20 1.51
N PRO A 247 -1.88 -17.41 1.55
CA PRO A 247 -1.27 -17.98 2.75
C PRO A 247 -0.02 -17.19 3.16
N ASN A 248 0.25 -17.11 4.47
CA ASN A 248 1.45 -16.44 5.00
C ASN A 248 2.75 -16.96 4.39
N GLU A 249 2.93 -18.28 4.35
CA GLU A 249 4.13 -18.93 3.85
C GLU A 249 4.38 -18.60 2.38
N LYS A 250 3.32 -18.57 1.58
CA LYS A 250 3.42 -18.23 0.15
C LYS A 250 3.81 -16.78 -0.09
N ALA A 251 3.39 -15.87 0.76
CA ALA A 251 3.83 -14.47 0.70
C ALA A 251 5.36 -14.36 0.90
N PHE A 252 5.90 -15.04 1.93
CA PHE A 252 7.35 -15.05 2.19
C PHE A 252 8.13 -15.76 1.08
N GLU A 253 7.72 -16.95 0.68
CA GLU A 253 8.38 -17.73 -0.37
C GLU A 253 8.46 -16.95 -1.69
N THR A 254 7.37 -16.29 -2.07
CA THR A 254 7.30 -15.58 -3.35
C THR A 254 8.10 -14.28 -3.33
N ALA A 255 8.15 -13.56 -2.20
CA ALA A 255 9.04 -12.42 -2.06
C ALA A 255 10.52 -12.83 -2.20
N LYS A 256 10.91 -13.96 -1.59
CA LYS A 256 12.26 -14.55 -1.74
C LYS A 256 12.53 -15.00 -3.19
N LEU A 257 11.53 -15.59 -3.85
CA LEU A 257 11.63 -16.01 -5.25
C LEU A 257 11.93 -14.80 -6.16
N LEU A 258 11.20 -13.69 -5.99
CA LEU A 258 11.40 -12.47 -6.76
C LEU A 258 12.83 -11.91 -6.60
N ALA A 259 13.32 -11.86 -5.36
CA ALA A 259 14.69 -11.42 -5.08
C ALA A 259 15.73 -12.32 -5.76
N ARG A 260 15.55 -13.65 -5.70
CA ARG A 260 16.52 -14.61 -6.24
C ARG A 260 16.51 -14.73 -7.76
N LYS A 261 15.36 -14.48 -8.40
CA LYS A 261 15.19 -14.69 -9.84
C LYS A 261 15.26 -13.42 -10.65
N GLU A 262 14.74 -12.32 -10.11
CA GLU A 262 14.67 -11.02 -10.81
C GLU A 262 15.58 -9.94 -10.17
N GLY A 263 16.20 -10.22 -9.02
CA GLY A 263 17.03 -9.24 -8.32
C GLY A 263 16.22 -8.12 -7.66
N ILE A 264 14.94 -8.34 -7.40
CA ILE A 264 14.01 -7.36 -6.84
C ILE A 264 13.62 -7.77 -5.42
N SER A 265 14.10 -7.03 -4.41
CA SER A 265 13.77 -7.27 -3.01
C SER A 265 12.54 -6.47 -2.60
N VAL A 266 11.50 -7.17 -2.19
CA VAL A 266 10.19 -6.57 -1.84
C VAL A 266 9.68 -7.03 -0.49
N GLY A 267 8.68 -6.32 0.05
CA GLY A 267 8.06 -6.68 1.32
C GLY A 267 7.10 -7.87 1.23
N ILE A 268 6.56 -8.24 2.38
CA ILE A 268 5.75 -9.46 2.56
C ILE A 268 4.44 -9.38 1.75
N SER A 269 3.73 -8.25 1.82
CA SER A 269 2.48 -8.06 1.05
C SER A 269 2.73 -7.98 -0.46
N SER A 270 3.92 -7.55 -0.87
CA SER A 270 4.36 -7.61 -2.28
C SER A 270 4.52 -9.06 -2.74
N GLY A 271 5.12 -9.90 -1.91
CA GLY A 271 5.20 -11.34 -2.16
C GLY A 271 3.82 -11.99 -2.27
N ALA A 272 2.87 -11.60 -1.42
CA ALA A 272 1.49 -12.07 -1.51
C ALA A 272 0.83 -11.67 -2.84
N ALA A 273 0.99 -10.42 -3.28
CA ALA A 273 0.43 -9.93 -4.54
C ALA A 273 1.02 -10.67 -5.74
N LEU A 274 2.33 -10.89 -5.77
CA LEU A 274 2.99 -11.67 -6.81
C LEU A 274 2.56 -13.14 -6.78
N TYR A 275 2.41 -13.75 -5.61
CA TYR A 275 1.87 -15.10 -5.49
C TYR A 275 0.48 -15.20 -6.14
N GLY A 276 -0.42 -14.26 -5.83
CA GLY A 276 -1.73 -14.22 -6.48
C GLY A 276 -1.64 -14.09 -8.00
N ALA A 277 -0.75 -13.23 -8.51
CA ALA A 277 -0.52 -13.07 -9.95
C ALA A 277 -0.02 -14.36 -10.61
N ILE A 278 0.90 -15.08 -9.95
CA ILE A 278 1.42 -16.38 -10.44
C ILE A 278 0.29 -17.42 -10.50
N GLU A 279 -0.52 -17.53 -9.46
CA GLU A 279 -1.64 -18.48 -9.44
C GLU A 279 -2.72 -18.14 -10.49
N LEU A 280 -2.97 -16.85 -10.72
CA LEU A 280 -3.83 -16.40 -11.82
C LEU A 280 -3.23 -16.76 -13.20
N ALA A 281 -1.91 -16.59 -13.37
CA ALA A 281 -1.20 -16.90 -14.61
C ALA A 281 -1.21 -18.39 -14.95
N LYS A 282 -1.28 -19.27 -13.96
CA LYS A 282 -1.37 -20.73 -14.15
C LYS A 282 -2.73 -21.20 -14.66
N ARG A 283 -3.76 -20.36 -14.57
CA ARG A 283 -5.10 -20.72 -15.02
C ARG A 283 -5.16 -20.78 -16.54
N PRO A 284 -5.69 -21.87 -17.16
CA PRO A 284 -5.73 -22.03 -18.60
C PRO A 284 -6.43 -20.88 -19.35
N GLU A 285 -7.49 -20.30 -18.74
CA GLU A 285 -8.23 -19.18 -19.31
C GLU A 285 -7.44 -17.88 -19.35
N ASN A 286 -6.30 -17.82 -18.67
CA ASN A 286 -5.44 -16.64 -18.62
C ASN A 286 -4.21 -16.75 -19.53
N LYS A 287 -4.12 -17.82 -20.34
CA LYS A 287 -3.06 -17.95 -21.33
C LYS A 287 -3.04 -16.74 -22.29
N GLY A 288 -1.86 -16.16 -22.47
CA GLY A 288 -1.63 -14.99 -23.32
C GLY A 288 -2.10 -13.66 -22.73
N LYS A 289 -2.65 -13.64 -21.50
CA LYS A 289 -3.10 -12.42 -20.82
C LYS A 289 -1.95 -11.69 -20.12
N VAL A 290 -2.15 -10.40 -19.93
CA VAL A 290 -1.26 -9.52 -19.17
C VAL A 290 -1.86 -9.27 -17.78
N ILE A 291 -1.11 -9.66 -16.75
CA ILE A 291 -1.49 -9.53 -15.34
C ILE A 291 -0.57 -8.49 -14.68
N VAL A 292 -1.14 -7.46 -14.10
CA VAL A 292 -0.41 -6.43 -13.36
C VAL A 292 -0.63 -6.63 -11.87
N ALA A 293 0.46 -6.87 -11.13
CA ALA A 293 0.46 -6.94 -9.66
C ALA A 293 1.11 -5.69 -9.07
N LEU A 294 0.44 -5.01 -8.14
CA LEU A 294 1.04 -3.90 -7.41
C LEU A 294 1.81 -4.41 -6.19
N LEU A 295 3.09 -4.07 -6.14
CA LEU A 295 4.02 -4.43 -5.07
C LEU A 295 4.28 -3.21 -4.17
N PRO A 296 3.70 -3.16 -2.94
CA PRO A 296 3.59 -1.94 -2.15
C PRO A 296 4.90 -1.33 -1.65
N ASP A 297 5.89 -2.15 -1.29
CA ASP A 297 7.12 -1.66 -0.65
C ASP A 297 8.33 -2.57 -0.87
N SER A 298 9.50 -2.16 -0.34
CA SER A 298 10.74 -2.93 -0.40
C SER A 298 10.89 -3.91 0.76
N GLY A 299 11.82 -4.88 0.62
CA GLY A 299 12.22 -5.81 1.66
C GLY A 299 12.92 -5.15 2.87
N ASP A 300 13.51 -3.99 2.69
CA ASP A 300 14.36 -3.32 3.70
C ASP A 300 13.65 -3.01 5.02
N ARG A 301 12.33 -3.00 5.03
CA ARG A 301 11.50 -2.77 6.22
C ARG A 301 11.22 -4.02 7.04
N TYR A 302 11.76 -5.17 6.63
CA TYR A 302 11.39 -6.50 7.15
C TYR A 302 12.60 -7.34 7.59
N TYR A 303 13.77 -6.75 7.80
CA TYR A 303 15.02 -7.47 8.15
C TYR A 303 14.90 -8.33 9.40
N SER A 304 14.09 -7.93 10.37
CA SER A 304 13.85 -8.69 11.61
C SER A 304 12.70 -9.71 11.51
N THR A 305 12.18 -9.95 10.31
CA THR A 305 11.08 -10.89 10.07
C THR A 305 11.56 -12.18 9.40
N PRO A 306 10.75 -13.25 9.36
CA PRO A 306 11.07 -14.49 8.63
C PRO A 306 11.36 -14.32 7.14
N LEU A 307 11.10 -13.14 6.59
CA LEU A 307 11.51 -12.82 5.22
C LEU A 307 13.03 -12.90 5.04
N PHE A 308 13.81 -12.59 6.07
CA PHE A 308 15.27 -12.56 6.04
C PHE A 308 15.94 -13.50 7.06
N THR A 309 15.23 -13.96 8.10
CA THR A 309 15.83 -14.70 9.22
C THR A 309 15.69 -16.22 9.11
N GLU A 310 15.07 -16.74 8.05
CA GLU A 310 14.88 -18.20 7.81
C GLU A 310 15.41 -18.66 6.46
#